data_cb99376cd52022fa001fab8c0edd9612
#
_entry.id   cb99376cd52022fa001fab8c0edd9612
#
_cell.length_a   1.000
_cell.length_b   1.000
_cell.length_c   1.000
_cell.angle_alpha   90.00
_cell.angle_beta   90.00
_cell.angle_gamma   90.00
#
_symmetry.space_group_name_H-M   'P 1'
#
loop_
_entity.id
_entity.type
_entity.pdbx_description
1 polymer ?
#
loop_
_entity_poly.entity_id
_entity_poly.type
_entity_poly.pdbx_seq_one_letter_code
_entity_poly.pdbx_strand_id
1 'polypeptide(L)'
;MIILVDGHSIAFRAFYALPDTLVTKDGFPTNVIHGFLMMISKLVKDYDSEKIIITWDISKKTFRTELYSDYKGNRSSAPDEFKLQVKVLQKLLDKFNIPQVSKEGFEADDVLGTLSKKLNEQSKDVMIVTGDRDSFQLITDKTDILYTKRGISDTQIFNEKQFIEKYSIRTNQYIEYLALKGDPSDNIPGLPGVGEKTAINLLLKYENITNIYKNINDLTPKLKETFSVNRDLLDISKVLATIKQDLKIDIPETKTTETIFFDDSVLNKAEGEISKYELSRFLGERNSKLKDKPKEEIEIELFTKKIKDESLIFMYNDSFYFVNQHTYGEFNDISIFDRIISLSSQKFSILNNFKLKDHKFIALDCMFFLEDPSIKPDNILNTIKYLDNMTTIDKKSSVDEIILFFQSNFKFINKKIEEFNKNTKL
;
A
#
# COMPACT_ATOMS: atom_id res chain seq x y z
N MET A 1 17.62 10.08 -4.65
CA MET A 1 17.31 8.73 -4.12
C MET A 1 16.63 7.90 -5.20
N ILE A 2 16.81 6.57 -5.23
CA ILE A 2 16.13 5.67 -6.18
C ILE A 2 15.22 4.73 -5.41
N ILE A 3 13.99 4.53 -5.91
CA ILE A 3 13.02 3.64 -5.28
C ILE A 3 12.97 2.32 -6.06
N LEU A 4 13.20 1.22 -5.37
CA LEU A 4 13.01 -0.14 -5.87
C LEU A 4 11.76 -0.75 -5.23
N VAL A 5 10.86 -1.29 -6.03
CA VAL A 5 9.57 -1.79 -5.55
C VAL A 5 9.46 -3.29 -5.82
N ASP A 6 9.16 -4.06 -4.79
CA ASP A 6 8.73 -5.44 -4.91
C ASP A 6 7.31 -5.49 -5.48
N GLY A 7 7.20 -5.78 -6.76
CA GLY A 7 5.95 -5.70 -7.51
C GLY A 7 4.89 -6.67 -6.98
N HIS A 8 5.26 -7.92 -6.71
CA HIS A 8 4.29 -8.90 -6.21
C HIS A 8 3.85 -8.61 -4.79
N SER A 9 4.77 -8.23 -3.91
CA SER A 9 4.46 -7.88 -2.52
C SER A 9 3.46 -6.73 -2.46
N ILE A 10 3.69 -5.65 -3.21
CA ILE A 10 2.80 -4.49 -3.24
C ILE A 10 1.46 -4.81 -3.95
N ALA A 11 1.49 -5.60 -5.03
CA ALA A 11 0.27 -6.04 -5.71
C ALA A 11 -0.61 -6.91 -4.79
N PHE A 12 -0.04 -7.84 -4.02
CA PHE A 12 -0.78 -8.62 -3.02
C PHE A 12 -1.36 -7.73 -1.91
N ARG A 13 -0.61 -6.74 -1.45
CA ARG A 13 -1.12 -5.76 -0.47
C ARG A 13 -2.34 -5.02 -1.01
N ALA A 14 -2.31 -4.57 -2.26
CA ALA A 14 -3.44 -3.92 -2.91
C ALA A 14 -4.64 -4.86 -3.04
N PHE A 15 -4.41 -6.11 -3.45
CA PHE A 15 -5.46 -7.13 -3.64
C PHE A 15 -6.26 -7.38 -2.38
N TYR A 16 -5.60 -7.51 -1.22
CA TYR A 16 -6.26 -7.79 0.06
C TYR A 16 -6.68 -6.54 0.84
N ALA A 17 -6.20 -5.36 0.48
CA ALA A 17 -6.55 -4.12 1.18
C ALA A 17 -7.77 -3.43 0.60
N LEU A 18 -7.98 -3.56 -0.71
CA LEU A 18 -9.09 -2.92 -1.40
C LEU A 18 -10.23 -3.90 -1.67
N PRO A 19 -11.48 -3.43 -1.68
CA PRO A 19 -12.64 -4.28 -1.90
C PRO A 19 -12.57 -5.01 -3.26
N ASP A 20 -13.02 -6.24 -3.30
CA ASP A 20 -13.22 -7.05 -4.53
C ASP A 20 -14.35 -6.50 -5.43
N THR A 21 -15.18 -5.62 -4.87
CA THR A 21 -16.23 -4.88 -5.60
C THR A 21 -15.68 -3.79 -6.51
N LEU A 22 -14.38 -3.49 -6.44
CA LEU A 22 -13.71 -2.59 -7.40
C LEU A 22 -13.56 -3.30 -8.74
N VAL A 23 -14.58 -3.13 -9.58
CA VAL A 23 -14.64 -3.72 -10.93
C VAL A 23 -14.99 -2.65 -11.96
N THR A 24 -14.57 -2.84 -13.21
CA THR A 24 -15.06 -2.05 -14.34
C THR A 24 -16.55 -2.33 -14.61
N LYS A 25 -17.19 -1.52 -15.45
CA LYS A 25 -18.58 -1.75 -15.90
C LYS A 25 -18.79 -3.15 -16.49
N ASP A 26 -17.73 -3.69 -17.12
CA ASP A 26 -17.75 -5.03 -17.72
C ASP A 26 -17.38 -6.14 -16.72
N GLY A 27 -17.24 -5.82 -15.43
CA GLY A 27 -16.99 -6.78 -14.35
C GLY A 27 -15.51 -7.20 -14.20
N PHE A 28 -14.55 -6.52 -14.86
CA PHE A 28 -13.13 -6.81 -14.67
C PHE A 28 -12.64 -6.23 -13.32
N PRO A 29 -12.00 -7.04 -12.43
CA PRO A 29 -11.51 -6.56 -11.14
C PRO A 29 -10.33 -5.59 -11.32
N THR A 30 -10.31 -4.52 -10.53
CA THR A 30 -9.32 -3.44 -10.65
C THR A 30 -8.65 -3.06 -9.33
N ASN A 31 -8.96 -3.74 -8.24
CA ASN A 31 -8.43 -3.42 -6.90
C ASN A 31 -6.90 -3.49 -6.84
N VAL A 32 -6.25 -4.48 -7.48
CA VAL A 32 -4.78 -4.54 -7.56
C VAL A 32 -4.22 -3.32 -8.30
N ILE A 33 -4.80 -3.03 -9.48
CA ILE A 33 -4.31 -1.96 -10.35
C ILE A 33 -4.45 -0.61 -9.64
N HIS A 34 -5.61 -0.33 -9.08
CA HIS A 34 -5.87 0.90 -8.31
C HIS A 34 -4.92 1.04 -7.12
N GLY A 35 -4.84 0.01 -6.27
CA GLY A 35 -4.01 0.08 -5.06
C GLY A 35 -2.53 0.21 -5.38
N PHE A 36 -2.04 -0.50 -6.40
CA PHE A 36 -0.65 -0.42 -6.82
C PHE A 36 -0.31 0.98 -7.35
N LEU A 37 -1.11 1.51 -8.27
CA LEU A 37 -0.88 2.85 -8.83
C LEU A 37 -1.01 3.95 -7.77
N MET A 38 -1.93 3.81 -6.81
CA MET A 38 -2.02 4.71 -5.65
C MET A 38 -0.74 4.70 -4.83
N MET A 39 -0.18 3.52 -4.54
CA MET A 39 1.08 3.42 -3.81
C MET A 39 2.21 4.10 -4.57
N ILE A 40 2.36 3.82 -5.88
CA ILE A 40 3.40 4.46 -6.70
C ILE A 40 3.21 5.99 -6.72
N SER A 41 1.99 6.49 -6.91
CA SER A 41 1.70 7.92 -6.87
C SER A 41 2.07 8.55 -5.52
N LYS A 42 1.80 7.84 -4.42
CA LYS A 42 2.18 8.28 -3.08
C LYS A 42 3.69 8.32 -2.92
N LEU A 43 4.41 7.30 -3.37
CA LEU A 43 5.88 7.27 -3.31
C LEU A 43 6.51 8.42 -4.08
N VAL A 44 6.00 8.73 -5.28
CA VAL A 44 6.46 9.89 -6.07
C VAL A 44 6.22 11.21 -5.33
N LYS A 45 5.08 11.33 -4.63
CA LYS A 45 4.68 12.55 -3.92
C LYS A 45 5.44 12.77 -2.62
N ASP A 46 5.64 11.69 -1.85
CA ASP A 46 6.17 11.76 -0.49
C ASP A 46 7.71 11.75 -0.46
N TYR A 47 8.33 11.23 -1.52
CA TYR A 47 9.79 11.07 -1.60
C TYR A 47 10.35 11.75 -2.85
N ASP A 48 11.39 12.54 -2.67
CA ASP A 48 12.16 13.14 -3.78
C ASP A 48 13.00 12.06 -4.49
N SER A 49 12.32 11.26 -5.33
CA SER A 49 12.93 10.13 -6.00
C SER A 49 13.36 10.47 -7.43
N GLU A 50 14.59 10.13 -7.79
CA GLU A 50 15.08 10.28 -9.16
C GLU A 50 14.43 9.26 -10.10
N LYS A 51 14.18 8.04 -9.60
CA LYS A 51 13.72 6.89 -10.39
C LYS A 51 12.93 5.92 -9.54
N ILE A 52 11.95 5.25 -10.17
CA ILE A 52 11.26 4.07 -9.61
C ILE A 52 11.52 2.90 -10.54
N ILE A 53 11.87 1.75 -9.98
CA ILE A 53 12.08 0.49 -10.70
C ILE A 53 11.27 -0.59 -10.00
N ILE A 54 10.45 -1.33 -10.76
CA ILE A 54 9.63 -2.41 -10.23
C ILE A 54 10.29 -3.75 -10.53
N THR A 55 10.35 -4.64 -9.54
CA THR A 55 10.85 -6.00 -9.74
C THR A 55 9.72 -7.02 -9.69
N TRP A 56 9.84 -8.11 -10.48
CA TRP A 56 8.82 -9.14 -10.57
C TRP A 56 9.42 -10.55 -10.53
N ASP A 57 8.71 -11.46 -9.85
CA ASP A 57 8.93 -12.90 -10.04
C ASP A 57 8.32 -13.33 -11.37
N ILE A 58 9.09 -14.01 -12.19
CA ILE A 58 8.62 -14.50 -13.50
C ILE A 58 8.53 -16.03 -13.55
N SER A 59 9.17 -16.72 -12.64
CA SER A 59 9.22 -18.17 -12.60
C SER A 59 9.00 -18.70 -11.18
N LYS A 60 8.28 -19.82 -11.08
CA LYS A 60 8.19 -20.58 -9.84
C LYS A 60 9.43 -21.46 -9.62
N LYS A 61 10.19 -21.74 -10.68
CA LYS A 61 11.40 -22.55 -10.64
C LYS A 61 12.59 -21.62 -10.48
N THR A 62 13.16 -21.62 -9.27
CA THR A 62 14.34 -20.82 -8.90
C THR A 62 15.44 -21.75 -8.39
N PHE A 63 16.66 -21.25 -8.28
CA PHE A 63 17.76 -22.00 -7.69
C PHE A 63 17.44 -22.52 -6.28
N ARG A 64 16.57 -21.83 -5.52
CA ARG A 64 16.15 -22.27 -4.18
C ARG A 64 15.25 -23.49 -4.26
N THR A 65 14.29 -23.51 -5.17
CA THR A 65 13.41 -24.69 -5.38
C THR A 65 14.16 -25.88 -5.97
N GLU A 66 15.26 -25.65 -6.69
CA GLU A 66 16.15 -26.71 -7.18
C GLU A 66 17.02 -27.29 -6.05
N LEU A 67 17.47 -26.44 -5.13
CA LEU A 67 18.28 -26.84 -3.98
C LEU A 67 17.44 -27.56 -2.91
N TYR A 68 16.23 -27.09 -2.66
CA TYR A 68 15.34 -27.62 -1.63
C TYR A 68 13.89 -27.60 -2.13
N SER A 69 13.37 -28.79 -2.47
CA SER A 69 12.07 -28.98 -3.10
C SER A 69 10.89 -28.44 -2.28
N ASP A 70 11.04 -28.44 -0.97
CA ASP A 70 10.00 -27.99 -0.05
C ASP A 70 9.98 -26.47 0.15
N TYR A 71 10.97 -25.72 -0.38
CA TYR A 71 11.02 -24.26 -0.30
C TYR A 71 9.74 -23.63 -0.89
N LYS A 72 9.05 -22.83 -0.09
CA LYS A 72 7.74 -22.22 -0.43
C LYS A 72 6.65 -23.23 -0.82
N GLY A 73 6.86 -24.53 -0.53
CA GLY A 73 5.92 -25.59 -0.91
C GLY A 73 4.57 -25.50 -0.21
N ASN A 74 4.51 -24.83 0.93
CA ASN A 74 3.29 -24.57 1.70
C ASN A 74 2.46 -23.38 1.18
N ARG A 75 2.97 -22.61 0.21
CA ARG A 75 2.26 -21.45 -0.36
C ARG A 75 1.20 -21.89 -1.37
N SER A 76 -0.04 -21.46 -1.18
CA SER A 76 -1.09 -21.65 -2.17
C SER A 76 -0.81 -20.83 -3.43
N SER A 77 -1.38 -21.28 -4.57
CA SER A 77 -1.28 -20.48 -5.79
C SER A 77 -2.05 -19.17 -5.64
N ALA A 78 -1.51 -18.09 -6.21
CA ALA A 78 -2.22 -16.82 -6.26
C ALA A 78 -3.58 -16.98 -6.97
N PRO A 79 -4.62 -16.26 -6.52
CA PRO A 79 -5.92 -16.24 -7.19
C PRO A 79 -5.82 -15.87 -8.67
N ASP A 80 -6.68 -16.40 -9.52
CA ASP A 80 -6.62 -16.12 -10.95
C ASP A 80 -6.95 -14.65 -11.26
N GLU A 81 -7.86 -14.06 -10.52
CA GLU A 81 -8.19 -12.63 -10.60
C GLU A 81 -6.96 -11.74 -10.29
N PHE A 82 -6.16 -12.12 -9.31
CA PHE A 82 -4.88 -11.45 -9.03
C PHE A 82 -3.93 -11.54 -10.22
N LYS A 83 -3.72 -12.74 -10.75
CA LYS A 83 -2.82 -12.97 -11.90
C LYS A 83 -3.24 -12.18 -13.15
N LEU A 84 -4.55 -12.09 -13.40
CA LEU A 84 -5.09 -11.31 -14.51
C LEU A 84 -4.79 -9.82 -14.35
N GLN A 85 -5.02 -9.27 -13.16
CA GLN A 85 -4.76 -7.87 -12.87
C GLN A 85 -3.26 -7.53 -12.93
N VAL A 86 -2.37 -8.41 -12.42
CA VAL A 86 -0.92 -8.18 -12.48
C VAL A 86 -0.44 -8.09 -13.94
N LYS A 87 -0.94 -8.94 -14.84
CA LYS A 87 -0.61 -8.86 -16.28
C LYS A 87 -1.03 -7.52 -16.92
N VAL A 88 -2.19 -7.01 -16.52
CA VAL A 88 -2.68 -5.70 -16.99
C VAL A 88 -1.84 -4.59 -16.40
N LEU A 89 -1.54 -4.67 -15.09
CA LEU A 89 -0.71 -3.71 -14.38
C LEU A 89 0.68 -3.59 -15.01
N GLN A 90 1.34 -4.71 -15.32
CA GLN A 90 2.65 -4.70 -15.99
C GLN A 90 2.60 -3.96 -17.33
N LYS A 91 1.56 -4.20 -18.15
CA LYS A 91 1.38 -3.48 -19.43
C LYS A 91 1.15 -1.97 -19.23
N LEU A 92 0.42 -1.59 -18.17
CA LEU A 92 0.23 -0.19 -17.83
C LEU A 92 1.54 0.48 -17.41
N LEU A 93 2.33 -0.21 -16.57
CA LEU A 93 3.63 0.28 -16.14
C LEU A 93 4.59 0.49 -17.31
N ASP A 94 4.60 -0.41 -18.29
CA ASP A 94 5.37 -0.24 -19.54
C ASP A 94 4.92 1.00 -20.30
N LYS A 95 3.60 1.23 -20.42
CA LYS A 95 3.07 2.43 -21.07
C LYS A 95 3.37 3.72 -20.32
N PHE A 96 3.45 3.65 -19.01
CA PHE A 96 3.89 4.75 -18.16
C PHE A 96 5.41 4.96 -18.15
N ASN A 97 6.16 4.17 -18.95
CA ASN A 97 7.63 4.14 -18.95
C ASN A 97 8.24 3.88 -17.56
N ILE A 98 7.54 3.14 -16.71
CA ILE A 98 8.08 2.69 -15.42
C ILE A 98 8.87 1.41 -15.66
N PRO A 99 10.17 1.41 -15.44
CA PRO A 99 11.02 0.25 -15.70
C PRO A 99 10.62 -0.94 -14.85
N GLN A 100 10.60 -2.11 -15.48
CA GLN A 100 10.31 -3.37 -14.85
C GLN A 100 11.48 -4.32 -15.05
N VAL A 101 11.95 -4.96 -13.99
CA VAL A 101 13.10 -5.87 -14.04
C VAL A 101 12.73 -7.21 -13.41
N SER A 102 13.12 -8.27 -14.09
CA SER A 102 12.98 -9.63 -13.61
C SER A 102 14.15 -10.48 -14.13
N LYS A 103 14.40 -11.63 -13.50
CA LYS A 103 15.45 -12.54 -13.91
C LYS A 103 14.98 -13.99 -13.80
N GLU A 104 15.04 -14.73 -14.90
CA GLU A 104 14.69 -16.15 -14.88
C GLU A 104 15.61 -16.94 -13.96
N GLY A 105 15.03 -17.86 -13.18
CA GLY A 105 15.73 -18.69 -12.20
C GLY A 105 16.01 -17.99 -10.85
N PHE A 106 15.59 -16.72 -10.69
CA PHE A 106 15.78 -15.92 -9.49
C PHE A 106 14.46 -15.29 -9.05
N GLU A 107 14.38 -14.91 -7.79
CA GLU A 107 13.23 -14.21 -7.20
C GLU A 107 13.38 -12.69 -7.35
N ALA A 108 12.26 -11.96 -7.22
CA ALA A 108 12.25 -10.50 -7.23
C ALA A 108 13.21 -9.91 -6.18
N ASP A 109 13.33 -10.56 -5.01
CA ASP A 109 14.24 -10.15 -3.94
C ASP A 109 15.70 -10.18 -4.37
N ASP A 110 16.11 -11.19 -5.15
CA ASP A 110 17.48 -11.28 -5.68
C ASP A 110 17.76 -10.15 -6.70
N VAL A 111 16.75 -9.79 -7.47
CA VAL A 111 16.81 -8.64 -8.39
C VAL A 111 16.90 -7.33 -7.60
N LEU A 112 16.08 -7.15 -6.55
CA LEU A 112 16.13 -6.00 -5.64
C LEU A 112 17.51 -5.85 -5.00
N GLY A 113 18.03 -6.93 -4.42
CA GLY A 113 19.33 -6.93 -3.76
C GLY A 113 20.48 -6.58 -4.73
N THR A 114 20.42 -7.12 -5.95
CA THR A 114 21.44 -6.84 -6.97
C THR A 114 21.37 -5.40 -7.46
N LEU A 115 20.16 -4.88 -7.74
CA LEU A 115 19.99 -3.48 -8.17
C LEU A 115 20.39 -2.52 -7.06
N SER A 116 19.97 -2.78 -5.82
CA SER A 116 20.34 -1.95 -4.66
C SER A 116 21.86 -1.84 -4.51
N LYS A 117 22.57 -2.97 -4.53
CA LYS A 117 24.03 -2.99 -4.44
C LYS A 117 24.68 -2.20 -5.58
N LYS A 118 24.28 -2.44 -6.83
CA LYS A 118 24.83 -1.73 -8.00
C LYS A 118 24.61 -0.23 -7.94
N LEU A 119 23.46 0.22 -7.42
CA LEU A 119 23.13 1.62 -7.23
C LEU A 119 23.98 2.25 -6.11
N ASN A 120 24.15 1.53 -4.99
CA ASN A 120 25.03 1.98 -3.91
C ASN A 120 26.49 2.11 -4.37
N GLU A 121 26.99 1.20 -5.23
CA GLU A 121 28.32 1.30 -5.85
C GLU A 121 28.46 2.57 -6.73
N GLN A 122 27.34 3.07 -7.28
CA GLN A 122 27.27 4.35 -7.98
C GLN A 122 27.00 5.55 -7.04
N SER A 123 27.13 5.35 -5.73
CA SER A 123 26.86 6.36 -4.70
C SER A 123 25.43 6.91 -4.69
N LYS A 124 24.45 6.09 -5.11
CA LYS A 124 23.03 6.42 -5.05
C LYS A 124 22.41 5.86 -3.77
N ASP A 125 21.59 6.69 -3.12
CA ASP A 125 20.74 6.23 -2.03
C ASP A 125 19.54 5.48 -2.60
N VAL A 126 19.17 4.39 -1.92
CA VAL A 126 18.12 3.47 -2.34
C VAL A 126 17.05 3.33 -1.26
N MET A 127 15.79 3.32 -1.66
CA MET A 127 14.67 2.89 -0.82
C MET A 127 14.03 1.67 -1.45
N ILE A 128 14.03 0.55 -0.75
CA ILE A 128 13.31 -0.67 -1.17
C ILE A 128 11.94 -0.67 -0.52
N VAL A 129 10.89 -0.81 -1.34
CA VAL A 129 9.49 -0.86 -0.90
C VAL A 129 8.98 -2.29 -1.00
N THR A 130 8.75 -2.92 0.13
CA THR A 130 8.30 -4.32 0.19
C THR A 130 7.49 -4.60 1.46
N GLY A 131 6.71 -5.67 1.45
CA GLY A 131 6.08 -6.25 2.64
C GLY A 131 6.82 -7.49 3.15
N ASP A 132 7.97 -7.81 2.57
CA ASP A 132 8.79 -8.95 3.00
C ASP A 132 9.90 -8.51 3.95
N ARG A 133 10.00 -9.21 5.09
CA ARG A 133 11.03 -8.92 6.11
C ARG A 133 12.41 -9.44 5.71
N ASP A 134 12.48 -10.40 4.81
CA ASP A 134 13.76 -10.94 4.38
C ASP A 134 14.63 -9.88 3.72
N SER A 135 14.00 -8.88 3.10
CA SER A 135 14.66 -7.69 2.55
C SER A 135 15.41 -6.84 3.60
N PHE A 136 15.18 -7.03 4.91
CA PHE A 136 15.96 -6.32 5.93
C PHE A 136 17.46 -6.63 5.90
N GLN A 137 17.86 -7.75 5.32
CA GLN A 137 19.27 -8.05 5.07
C GLN A 137 19.94 -7.11 4.06
N LEU A 138 19.15 -6.35 3.30
CA LEU A 138 19.64 -5.39 2.29
C LEU A 138 19.85 -3.98 2.85
N ILE A 139 19.53 -3.74 4.13
CA ILE A 139 19.75 -2.45 4.79
C ILE A 139 21.26 -2.18 4.89
N THR A 140 21.65 -1.00 4.43
CA THR A 140 23.03 -0.48 4.51
C THR A 140 23.01 1.00 4.90
N ASP A 141 24.16 1.66 4.92
CA ASP A 141 24.27 3.12 5.08
C ASP A 141 23.62 3.92 3.94
N LYS A 142 23.32 3.28 2.79
CA LYS A 142 22.70 3.88 1.59
C LYS A 142 21.42 3.21 1.15
N THR A 143 20.95 2.20 1.87
CA THR A 143 19.72 1.48 1.54
C THR A 143 18.80 1.39 2.74
N ASP A 144 17.64 2.02 2.65
CA ASP A 144 16.55 1.90 3.60
C ASP A 144 15.44 0.99 3.06
N ILE A 145 14.67 0.40 3.96
CA ILE A 145 13.48 -0.41 3.62
C ILE A 145 12.23 0.35 4.04
N LEU A 146 11.36 0.66 3.10
CA LEU A 146 9.99 1.08 3.37
C LEU A 146 9.11 -0.18 3.48
N TYR A 147 8.96 -0.65 4.69
CA TYR A 147 8.19 -1.85 4.99
C TYR A 147 6.70 -1.56 5.06
N THR A 148 5.89 -2.24 4.23
CA THR A 148 4.43 -2.15 4.26
C THR A 148 3.88 -3.12 5.30
N LYS A 149 3.31 -2.61 6.41
CA LYS A 149 2.79 -3.42 7.53
C LYS A 149 1.42 -3.98 7.21
N ARG A 150 0.46 -3.10 6.90
CA ARG A 150 -0.92 -3.49 6.63
C ARG A 150 -1.51 -2.59 5.54
N GLY A 151 -2.14 -3.20 4.54
CA GLY A 151 -2.69 -2.47 3.41
C GLY A 151 -1.62 -1.72 2.62
N ILE A 152 -1.99 -0.62 2.00
CA ILE A 152 -1.12 0.22 1.15
C ILE A 152 -0.65 1.50 1.84
N SER A 153 -1.23 1.88 2.98
CA SER A 153 -0.97 3.15 3.67
C SER A 153 -0.16 3.00 4.96
N ASP A 154 -0.23 1.85 5.64
CA ASP A 154 0.52 1.62 6.88
C ASP A 154 1.94 1.14 6.56
N THR A 155 2.87 2.09 6.51
CA THR A 155 4.27 1.87 6.17
C THR A 155 5.19 2.27 7.31
N GLN A 156 6.37 1.67 7.38
CA GLN A 156 7.43 2.04 8.31
C GLN A 156 8.79 1.96 7.62
N ILE A 157 9.58 3.02 7.77
CA ILE A 157 10.97 3.01 7.31
C ILE A 157 11.83 2.25 8.33
N PHE A 158 12.66 1.36 7.80
CA PHE A 158 13.73 0.69 8.53
C PHE A 158 15.07 1.05 7.91
N ASN A 159 15.88 1.76 8.66
CA ASN A 159 17.31 1.88 8.46
C ASN A 159 18.04 1.00 9.48
N GLU A 160 19.36 1.05 9.52
CA GLU A 160 20.16 0.24 10.44
C GLU A 160 19.78 0.47 11.91
N LYS A 161 19.50 1.72 12.29
CA LYS A 161 19.12 2.07 13.68
C LYS A 161 17.80 1.41 14.08
N GLN A 162 16.73 1.60 13.29
CA GLN A 162 15.43 0.99 13.56
C GLN A 162 15.49 -0.54 13.50
N PHE A 163 16.36 -1.10 12.64
CA PHE A 163 16.57 -2.54 12.59
C PHE A 163 17.20 -3.05 13.90
N ILE A 164 18.29 -2.43 14.38
CA ILE A 164 18.98 -2.82 15.63
C ILE A 164 18.03 -2.65 16.84
N GLU A 165 17.27 -1.55 16.89
CA GLU A 165 16.27 -1.33 17.95
C GLU A 165 15.24 -2.47 18.01
N LYS A 166 14.86 -3.01 16.86
CA LYS A 166 13.86 -4.07 16.77
C LYS A 166 14.41 -5.47 17.02
N TYR A 167 15.55 -5.80 16.42
CA TYR A 167 16.09 -7.17 16.41
C TYR A 167 17.25 -7.37 17.38
N SER A 168 17.81 -6.30 17.95
CA SER A 168 18.98 -6.31 18.85
C SER A 168 20.27 -6.89 18.25
N ILE A 169 20.29 -7.15 16.94
CA ILE A 169 21.44 -7.62 16.16
C ILE A 169 21.74 -6.64 15.03
N ARG A 170 22.91 -6.72 14.41
CA ARG A 170 23.27 -5.91 13.25
C ARG A 170 22.64 -6.44 11.97
N THR A 171 22.44 -5.58 10.96
CA THR A 171 21.85 -5.96 9.68
C THR A 171 22.61 -7.08 8.98
N ASN A 172 23.93 -7.06 9.04
CA ASN A 172 24.78 -8.11 8.46
C ASN A 172 24.68 -9.49 9.18
N GLN A 173 24.05 -9.55 10.35
CA GLN A 173 23.76 -10.80 11.08
C GLN A 173 22.37 -11.37 10.73
N TYR A 174 21.54 -10.63 9.97
CA TYR A 174 20.16 -11.02 9.77
C TYR A 174 20.01 -12.31 8.95
N ILE A 175 20.87 -12.54 7.95
CA ILE A 175 20.89 -13.81 7.21
C ILE A 175 21.16 -14.99 8.14
N GLU A 176 22.10 -14.84 9.05
CA GLU A 176 22.45 -15.89 10.01
C GLU A 176 21.37 -16.10 11.07
N TYR A 177 20.67 -15.02 11.44
CA TYR A 177 19.49 -15.10 12.29
C TYR A 177 18.37 -15.92 11.63
N LEU A 178 18.07 -15.65 10.35
CA LEU A 178 17.08 -16.43 9.59
C LEU A 178 17.53 -17.87 9.41
N ALA A 179 18.80 -18.12 9.12
CA ALA A 179 19.35 -19.46 8.98
C ALA A 179 19.23 -20.29 10.27
N LEU A 180 19.49 -19.67 11.43
CA LEU A 180 19.37 -20.31 12.75
C LEU A 180 17.92 -20.59 13.14
N LYS A 181 17.06 -19.57 13.02
CA LYS A 181 15.66 -19.64 13.46
C LYS A 181 14.78 -20.42 12.48
N GLY A 182 15.11 -20.36 11.19
CA GLY A 182 14.25 -20.76 10.09
C GLY A 182 13.15 -19.72 9.79
N ASP A 183 12.41 -19.98 8.73
CA ASP A 183 11.20 -19.24 8.37
C ASP A 183 10.08 -20.19 7.91
N PRO A 184 9.03 -20.38 8.74
CA PRO A 184 7.90 -21.22 8.38
C PRO A 184 7.11 -20.70 7.15
N SER A 185 7.13 -19.40 6.86
CA SER A 185 6.40 -18.82 5.73
C SER A 185 7.00 -19.25 4.40
N ASP A 186 8.31 -19.42 4.35
CA ASP A 186 9.08 -19.87 3.18
C ASP A 186 9.53 -21.32 3.27
N ASN A 187 9.12 -21.99 4.34
CA ASN A 187 9.53 -23.36 4.64
C ASN A 187 11.06 -23.52 4.74
N ILE A 188 11.73 -22.51 5.31
CA ILE A 188 13.15 -22.57 5.65
C ILE A 188 13.28 -23.28 7.00
N PRO A 189 13.97 -24.43 7.05
CA PRO A 189 13.90 -25.30 8.22
C PRO A 189 14.54 -24.71 9.49
N GLY A 190 15.64 -23.99 9.37
CA GLY A 190 16.41 -23.54 10.52
C GLY A 190 17.04 -24.70 11.31
N LEU A 191 17.48 -24.42 12.54
CA LEU A 191 17.96 -25.44 13.46
C LEU A 191 16.84 -25.90 14.43
N PRO A 192 16.61 -27.20 14.59
CA PRO A 192 15.60 -27.71 15.51
C PRO A 192 15.79 -27.20 16.95
N GLY A 193 14.74 -26.58 17.51
CA GLY A 193 14.76 -26.02 18.85
C GLY A 193 15.52 -24.69 19.02
N VAL A 194 15.96 -24.07 17.93
CA VAL A 194 16.55 -22.75 17.94
C VAL A 194 15.50 -21.73 17.46
N GLY A 195 14.83 -21.07 18.40
CA GLY A 195 13.88 -19.99 18.11
C GLY A 195 14.56 -18.62 18.14
N GLU A 196 13.77 -17.57 17.94
CA GLU A 196 14.19 -16.18 17.87
C GLU A 196 15.15 -15.76 18.99
N LYS A 197 14.75 -15.94 20.26
CA LYS A 197 15.58 -15.54 21.41
C LYS A 197 16.92 -16.27 21.45
N THR A 198 16.94 -17.56 21.13
CA THR A 198 18.16 -18.36 21.12
C THR A 198 19.08 -17.91 19.99
N ALA A 199 18.55 -17.69 18.80
CA ALA A 199 19.32 -17.19 17.65
C ALA A 199 19.95 -15.82 17.94
N ILE A 200 19.18 -14.88 18.48
CA ILE A 200 19.69 -13.55 18.87
C ILE A 200 20.81 -13.68 19.90
N ASN A 201 20.61 -14.43 20.99
CA ASN A 201 21.62 -14.60 22.04
C ASN A 201 22.92 -15.23 21.52
N LEU A 202 22.81 -16.20 20.60
CA LEU A 202 23.97 -16.82 19.97
C LEU A 202 24.74 -15.80 19.11
N LEU A 203 24.04 -15.00 18.32
CA LEU A 203 24.66 -13.98 17.46
C LEU A 203 25.26 -12.82 18.25
N LEU A 204 24.64 -12.40 19.35
CA LEU A 204 25.18 -11.39 20.25
C LEU A 204 26.47 -11.88 20.94
N LYS A 205 26.53 -13.18 21.30
CA LYS A 205 27.69 -13.76 22.00
C LYS A 205 28.83 -14.12 21.05
N TYR A 206 28.54 -14.69 19.89
CA TYR A 206 29.53 -15.28 19.00
C TYR A 206 29.67 -14.54 17.66
N GLU A 207 28.83 -13.52 17.42
CA GLU A 207 28.76 -12.69 16.24
C GLU A 207 28.28 -13.38 14.95
N ASN A 208 28.68 -14.61 14.68
CA ASN A 208 28.31 -15.33 13.46
C ASN A 208 28.34 -16.86 13.68
N ILE A 209 27.73 -17.60 12.75
CA ILE A 209 27.65 -19.06 12.78
C ILE A 209 29.02 -19.72 12.79
N THR A 210 29.99 -19.18 12.05
CA THR A 210 31.36 -19.70 12.02
C THR A 210 31.99 -19.67 13.41
N ASN A 211 31.81 -18.58 14.13
CA ASN A 211 32.33 -18.46 15.50
C ASN A 211 31.56 -19.32 16.49
N ILE A 212 30.25 -19.55 16.28
CA ILE A 212 29.48 -20.52 17.08
C ILE A 212 30.14 -21.90 16.97
N TYR A 213 30.46 -22.37 15.76
CA TYR A 213 31.16 -23.66 15.57
C TYR A 213 32.55 -23.68 16.16
N LYS A 214 33.32 -22.61 16.10
CA LYS A 214 34.65 -22.51 16.75
C LYS A 214 34.56 -22.67 18.27
N ASN A 215 33.46 -22.21 18.85
CA ASN A 215 33.22 -22.28 20.31
C ASN A 215 32.11 -23.29 20.68
N ILE A 216 31.94 -24.34 19.88
CA ILE A 216 30.86 -25.30 20.04
C ILE A 216 30.89 -26.00 21.43
N ASN A 217 32.06 -26.09 22.07
CA ASN A 217 32.22 -26.67 23.39
C ASN A 217 31.65 -25.78 24.51
N ASP A 218 31.44 -24.49 24.26
CA ASP A 218 30.88 -23.55 25.24
C ASP A 218 29.34 -23.56 25.21
N LEU A 219 28.76 -24.30 24.26
CA LEU A 219 27.30 -24.44 24.15
C LEU A 219 26.79 -25.45 25.17
N THR A 220 25.51 -25.31 25.51
CA THR A 220 24.85 -26.35 26.30
C THR A 220 24.88 -27.69 25.55
N PRO A 221 24.86 -28.84 26.26
CA PRO A 221 24.93 -30.15 25.61
C PRO A 221 23.90 -30.33 24.49
N LYS A 222 22.67 -29.86 24.71
CA LYS A 222 21.58 -29.92 23.74
C LYS A 222 21.88 -29.08 22.48
N LEU A 223 22.35 -27.83 22.64
CA LEU A 223 22.71 -26.99 21.51
C LEU A 223 23.91 -27.57 20.75
N LYS A 224 24.92 -28.02 21.45
CA LYS A 224 26.08 -28.66 20.84
C LYS A 224 25.69 -29.86 19.98
N GLU A 225 24.82 -30.72 20.47
CA GLU A 225 24.27 -31.85 19.72
C GLU A 225 23.49 -31.31 18.46
N THR A 226 22.56 -30.35 18.67
CA THR A 226 21.78 -29.77 17.59
C THR A 226 22.68 -29.25 16.47
N PHE A 227 23.70 -28.46 16.78
CA PHE A 227 24.63 -27.90 15.78
C PHE A 227 25.47 -29.01 15.12
N SER A 228 25.87 -30.02 15.86
CA SER A 228 26.72 -31.11 15.32
C SER A 228 25.96 -32.00 14.34
N VAL A 229 24.68 -32.32 14.65
CA VAL A 229 23.86 -33.24 13.85
C VAL A 229 23.23 -32.51 12.62
N ASN A 230 22.90 -31.25 12.75
CA ASN A 230 22.12 -30.52 11.72
C ASN A 230 22.94 -29.48 10.93
N ARG A 231 24.24 -29.75 10.73
CA ARG A 231 25.11 -28.80 10.00
C ARG A 231 24.64 -28.56 8.58
N ASP A 232 24.36 -29.64 7.84
CA ASP A 232 23.90 -29.54 6.44
C ASP A 232 22.56 -28.78 6.33
N LEU A 233 21.66 -29.00 7.31
CA LEU A 233 20.39 -28.31 7.37
C LEU A 233 20.56 -26.79 7.60
N LEU A 234 21.51 -26.40 8.46
CA LEU A 234 21.85 -25.01 8.69
C LEU A 234 22.47 -24.35 7.45
N ASP A 235 23.36 -25.06 6.76
CA ASP A 235 24.01 -24.57 5.54
C ASP A 235 22.95 -24.37 4.44
N ILE A 236 22.03 -25.30 4.26
CA ILE A 236 20.88 -25.16 3.35
C ILE A 236 20.02 -23.96 3.77
N SER A 237 19.64 -23.85 5.04
CA SER A 237 18.82 -22.75 5.54
C SER A 237 19.47 -21.39 5.28
N LYS A 238 20.80 -21.29 5.43
CA LYS A 238 21.54 -20.08 5.14
C LYS A 238 21.50 -19.72 3.65
N VAL A 239 21.66 -20.69 2.76
CA VAL A 239 21.56 -20.46 1.31
C VAL A 239 20.16 -20.03 0.91
N LEU A 240 19.11 -20.67 1.46
CA LEU A 240 17.71 -20.32 1.17
C LEU A 240 17.35 -18.92 1.64
N ALA A 241 17.82 -18.52 2.83
CA ALA A 241 17.57 -17.19 3.41
C ALA A 241 18.35 -16.06 2.72
N THR A 242 19.45 -16.38 2.00
CA THR A 242 20.32 -15.38 1.42
C THR A 242 19.76 -14.82 0.13
N ILE A 243 19.55 -13.51 0.08
CA ILE A 243 19.22 -12.75 -1.14
C ILE A 243 20.51 -12.56 -1.96
N LYS A 244 20.48 -12.99 -3.23
CA LYS A 244 21.59 -12.80 -4.16
C LYS A 244 21.72 -11.33 -4.55
N GLN A 245 22.98 -10.86 -4.62
CA GLN A 245 23.30 -9.47 -4.95
C GLN A 245 24.34 -9.35 -6.09
N ASP A 246 24.48 -10.40 -6.87
CA ASP A 246 25.53 -10.54 -7.89
C ASP A 246 25.00 -11.00 -9.25
N LEU A 247 23.68 -10.79 -9.49
CA LEU A 247 23.07 -11.20 -10.75
C LEU A 247 23.60 -10.39 -11.93
N LYS A 248 23.68 -11.02 -13.09
CA LYS A 248 23.98 -10.34 -14.35
C LYS A 248 22.71 -9.67 -14.86
N ILE A 249 22.43 -8.49 -14.35
CA ILE A 249 21.34 -7.59 -14.75
C ILE A 249 21.88 -6.18 -14.84
N ASP A 250 21.33 -5.38 -15.74
CA ASP A 250 21.70 -3.98 -15.88
C ASP A 250 20.68 -3.09 -15.13
N ILE A 251 21.15 -1.93 -14.70
CA ILE A 251 20.26 -0.89 -14.17
C ILE A 251 19.53 -0.29 -15.39
N PRO A 252 18.19 -0.34 -15.43
CA PRO A 252 17.47 0.19 -16.58
C PRO A 252 17.67 1.71 -16.70
N GLU A 253 17.77 2.19 -17.95
CA GLU A 253 17.64 3.61 -18.23
C GLU A 253 16.21 4.06 -17.93
N THR A 254 16.05 5.09 -17.13
CA THR A 254 14.75 5.58 -16.70
C THR A 254 14.64 7.09 -16.89
N LYS A 255 13.44 7.58 -17.13
CA LYS A 255 13.14 8.99 -16.96
C LYS A 255 13.06 9.36 -15.48
N THR A 256 13.15 10.64 -15.16
CA THR A 256 12.88 11.12 -13.81
C THR A 256 11.42 10.88 -13.42
N THR A 257 11.14 10.64 -12.15
CA THR A 257 9.78 10.36 -11.66
C THR A 257 8.79 11.50 -11.91
N GLU A 258 9.27 12.75 -11.99
CA GLU A 258 8.44 13.92 -12.30
C GLU A 258 7.73 13.82 -13.65
N THR A 259 8.32 13.11 -14.63
CA THR A 259 7.74 12.98 -15.97
C THR A 259 6.91 11.72 -16.16
N ILE A 260 7.03 10.71 -15.30
CA ILE A 260 6.39 9.39 -15.50
C ILE A 260 4.87 9.51 -15.50
N PHE A 261 4.27 10.22 -14.53
CA PHE A 261 2.82 10.34 -14.41
C PHE A 261 2.24 11.61 -15.05
N PHE A 262 3.06 12.62 -15.33
CA PHE A 262 2.61 13.94 -15.76
C PHE A 262 3.03 14.27 -17.19
N ASP A 263 3.85 13.43 -17.83
CA ASP A 263 4.23 13.59 -19.23
C ASP A 263 3.02 13.28 -20.13
N ASP A 264 2.58 14.30 -20.87
CA ASP A 264 1.46 14.21 -21.79
C ASP A 264 1.63 13.11 -22.84
N SER A 265 2.86 12.83 -23.28
CA SER A 265 3.13 11.79 -24.26
C SER A 265 2.93 10.39 -23.68
N VAL A 266 3.24 10.19 -22.39
CA VAL A 266 3.07 8.93 -21.68
C VAL A 266 1.59 8.66 -21.40
N LEU A 267 0.87 9.67 -20.91
CA LEU A 267 -0.56 9.56 -20.65
C LEU A 267 -1.37 9.30 -21.91
N ASN A 268 -1.02 9.94 -23.05
CA ASN A 268 -1.67 9.67 -24.34
C ASN A 268 -1.47 8.22 -24.81
N LYS A 269 -0.27 7.64 -24.58
CA LYS A 269 -0.01 6.23 -24.93
C LYS A 269 -0.85 5.26 -24.09
N ALA A 270 -1.20 5.63 -22.88
CA ALA A 270 -1.96 4.80 -21.93
C ALA A 270 -3.47 5.14 -21.90
N GLU A 271 -3.93 6.14 -22.64
CA GLU A 271 -5.33 6.64 -22.59
C GLU A 271 -6.37 5.53 -22.81
N GLY A 272 -6.11 4.65 -23.77
CA GLY A 272 -7.02 3.53 -24.04
C GLY A 272 -7.16 2.56 -22.87
N GLU A 273 -6.06 2.23 -22.19
CA GLU A 273 -6.07 1.36 -21.02
C GLU A 273 -6.61 2.08 -19.78
N ILE A 274 -6.26 3.35 -19.61
CA ILE A 274 -6.78 4.18 -18.52
C ILE A 274 -8.31 4.24 -18.62
N SER A 275 -8.86 4.48 -19.79
CA SER A 275 -10.31 4.49 -20.05
C SER A 275 -10.90 3.11 -19.87
N LYS A 276 -10.28 2.06 -20.44
CA LYS A 276 -10.75 0.69 -20.38
C LYS A 276 -10.86 0.15 -18.96
N TYR A 277 -9.88 0.46 -18.10
CA TYR A 277 -9.86 0.00 -16.71
C TYR A 277 -10.36 1.07 -15.72
N GLU A 278 -11.02 2.10 -16.24
CA GLU A 278 -11.63 3.19 -15.45
C GLU A 278 -10.65 3.87 -14.48
N LEU A 279 -9.40 4.04 -14.92
CA LEU A 279 -8.30 4.60 -14.14
C LEU A 279 -8.16 6.13 -14.28
N SER A 280 -9.21 6.82 -14.69
CA SER A 280 -9.20 8.28 -14.95
C SER A 280 -8.70 9.13 -13.77
N ARG A 281 -8.82 8.61 -12.55
CA ARG A 281 -8.25 9.21 -11.34
C ARG A 281 -6.74 9.45 -11.42
N PHE A 282 -6.01 8.63 -12.17
CA PHE A 282 -4.55 8.74 -12.32
C PHE A 282 -4.11 9.67 -13.44
N LEU A 283 -5.06 10.26 -14.17
CA LEU A 283 -4.76 11.23 -15.24
C LEU A 283 -4.38 12.64 -14.73
N GLY A 284 -4.39 12.85 -13.41
CA GLY A 284 -4.01 14.13 -12.80
C GLY A 284 -4.89 15.30 -13.24
N GLU A 285 -4.38 16.54 -13.11
CA GLU A 285 -5.05 17.78 -13.49
C GLU A 285 -5.39 17.90 -14.99
N ARG A 286 -5.05 16.92 -15.81
CA ARG A 286 -5.43 16.87 -17.22
C ARG A 286 -6.94 16.79 -17.43
N ASN A 287 -7.67 16.27 -16.49
CA ASN A 287 -9.12 16.44 -16.48
C ASN A 287 -9.51 17.92 -16.49
N SER A 288 -8.59 18.82 -16.17
CA SER A 288 -8.82 20.27 -16.31
C SER A 288 -8.59 20.81 -17.73
N LYS A 289 -7.74 20.21 -18.57
CA LYS A 289 -7.38 20.70 -19.91
C LYS A 289 -8.08 19.99 -21.09
N LEU A 290 -8.55 18.74 -20.90
CA LEU A 290 -9.53 18.11 -21.82
C LEU A 290 -10.93 18.77 -21.71
N LYS A 291 -11.01 19.77 -20.89
CA LYS A 291 -12.20 20.57 -20.54
C LYS A 291 -12.48 21.76 -21.46
N ASP A 292 -11.88 21.87 -22.61
CA ASP A 292 -12.24 22.92 -23.58
C ASP A 292 -13.36 22.53 -24.58
N LYS A 293 -14.15 21.51 -24.22
CA LYS A 293 -15.55 21.38 -24.70
C LYS A 293 -16.49 21.81 -23.57
N PRO A 294 -17.65 22.40 -23.83
CA PRO A 294 -18.48 22.99 -22.79
C PRO A 294 -18.79 21.92 -21.69
N LYS A 295 -18.17 22.13 -20.54
CA LYS A 295 -18.17 21.24 -19.38
C LYS A 295 -19.50 21.17 -18.65
N GLU A 296 -20.30 22.21 -18.78
CA GLU A 296 -21.43 22.44 -17.90
C GLU A 296 -22.56 21.42 -18.06
N GLU A 297 -22.82 20.94 -19.28
CA GLU A 297 -23.93 20.00 -19.49
C GLU A 297 -23.59 18.54 -19.13
N ILE A 298 -22.35 18.08 -19.37
CA ILE A 298 -21.95 16.67 -19.13
C ILE A 298 -21.69 16.42 -17.64
N GLU A 299 -21.10 17.38 -16.93
CA GLU A 299 -20.85 17.25 -15.48
C GLU A 299 -22.16 17.34 -14.68
N ILE A 300 -23.06 18.21 -15.08
CA ILE A 300 -24.41 18.33 -14.46
C ILE A 300 -25.22 17.06 -14.71
N GLU A 301 -25.16 16.47 -15.88
CA GLU A 301 -25.89 15.23 -16.19
C GLU A 301 -25.31 14.00 -15.48
N LEU A 302 -23.99 13.86 -15.42
CA LEU A 302 -23.29 12.83 -14.63
C LEU A 302 -23.52 13.03 -13.13
N PHE A 303 -23.50 14.27 -12.69
CA PHE A 303 -23.75 14.66 -11.31
C PHE A 303 -25.20 14.38 -10.89
N THR A 304 -26.17 14.85 -11.65
CA THR A 304 -27.60 14.61 -11.36
C THR A 304 -27.98 13.14 -11.46
N LYS A 305 -27.31 12.38 -12.30
CA LYS A 305 -27.52 10.94 -12.43
C LYS A 305 -26.88 10.14 -11.27
N LYS A 306 -25.71 10.56 -10.79
CA LYS A 306 -25.03 9.94 -9.63
C LYS A 306 -25.64 10.34 -8.30
N ILE A 307 -26.17 11.53 -8.17
CA ILE A 307 -26.86 11.99 -6.96
C ILE A 307 -28.22 11.29 -6.76
N LYS A 308 -28.82 10.78 -7.82
CA LYS A 308 -30.03 9.96 -7.72
C LYS A 308 -29.83 8.62 -7.00
N ASP A 309 -28.59 8.13 -6.97
CA ASP A 309 -28.22 6.95 -6.20
C ASP A 309 -27.79 7.43 -4.81
N GLU A 310 -28.51 7.05 -3.77
CA GLU A 310 -28.28 7.35 -2.34
C GLU A 310 -26.81 7.68 -1.98
N SER A 311 -26.44 8.95 -2.06
CA SER A 311 -25.07 9.41 -1.77
C SER A 311 -25.02 10.21 -0.48
N LEU A 312 -23.91 10.10 0.25
CA LEU A 312 -23.58 10.99 1.35
C LEU A 312 -22.80 12.17 0.78
N ILE A 313 -23.13 13.38 1.18
CA ILE A 313 -22.40 14.61 0.82
C ILE A 313 -21.77 15.17 2.08
N PHE A 314 -20.51 15.52 2.01
CA PHE A 314 -19.79 16.14 3.11
C PHE A 314 -18.90 17.29 2.62
N MET A 315 -18.59 18.23 3.52
CA MET A 315 -17.68 19.34 3.29
C MET A 315 -16.38 19.10 4.05
N TYR A 316 -15.25 19.36 3.38
CA TYR A 316 -13.92 19.30 3.98
C TYR A 316 -13.01 20.33 3.33
N ASN A 317 -12.36 21.19 4.12
CA ASN A 317 -11.47 22.27 3.65
C ASN A 317 -12.09 23.11 2.51
N ASP A 318 -13.31 23.59 2.72
CA ASP A 318 -14.09 24.43 1.78
C ASP A 318 -14.44 23.76 0.43
N SER A 319 -14.20 22.46 0.29
CA SER A 319 -14.63 21.66 -0.86
C SER A 319 -15.75 20.70 -0.46
N PHE A 320 -16.66 20.43 -1.41
CA PHE A 320 -17.73 19.46 -1.23
C PHE A 320 -17.38 18.15 -1.90
N TYR A 321 -17.69 17.06 -1.19
CA TYR A 321 -17.47 15.70 -1.66
C TYR A 321 -18.76 14.93 -1.60
N PHE A 322 -18.98 14.05 -2.57
CA PHE A 322 -20.00 13.02 -2.48
C PHE A 322 -19.36 11.64 -2.37
N VAL A 323 -19.98 10.75 -1.65
CA VAL A 323 -19.57 9.37 -1.53
C VAL A 323 -20.79 8.47 -1.50
N ASN A 324 -20.79 7.41 -2.30
CA ASN A 324 -21.69 6.29 -2.16
C ASN A 324 -20.89 4.99 -2.01
N GLN A 325 -21.55 3.85 -1.96
CA GLN A 325 -20.87 2.56 -1.75
C GLN A 325 -19.81 2.26 -2.82
N HIS A 326 -19.93 2.81 -4.03
CA HIS A 326 -19.12 2.43 -5.19
C HIS A 326 -18.33 3.60 -5.80
N THR A 327 -18.77 4.84 -5.58
CA THR A 327 -18.16 6.02 -6.20
C THR A 327 -18.05 7.16 -5.21
N TYR A 328 -17.12 8.07 -5.49
CA TYR A 328 -16.98 9.36 -4.80
C TYR A 328 -16.46 10.41 -5.78
N GLY A 329 -16.56 11.68 -5.41
CA GLY A 329 -16.01 12.78 -6.19
C GLY A 329 -16.09 14.10 -5.45
N GLU A 330 -15.32 15.08 -5.92
CA GLU A 330 -15.30 16.44 -5.45
C GLU A 330 -16.16 17.32 -6.37
N PHE A 331 -16.84 18.29 -5.77
CA PHE A 331 -17.58 19.31 -6.51
C PHE A 331 -16.78 20.59 -6.58
N ASN A 332 -16.46 21.02 -7.79
CA ASN A 332 -15.74 22.26 -8.02
C ASN A 332 -16.65 23.39 -8.54
N ASP A 333 -17.91 23.12 -8.83
CA ASP A 333 -18.86 24.12 -9.34
C ASP A 333 -19.72 24.71 -8.21
N ILE A 334 -19.37 25.93 -7.87
CA ILE A 334 -19.89 26.69 -6.73
C ILE A 334 -21.30 27.23 -7.00
N SER A 335 -21.75 27.36 -8.25
CA SER A 335 -22.97 28.09 -8.60
C SER A 335 -24.25 27.45 -8.05
N ILE A 336 -24.29 26.12 -7.94
CA ILE A 336 -25.40 25.40 -7.31
C ILE A 336 -25.24 25.39 -5.79
N PHE A 337 -23.99 25.51 -5.29
CA PHE A 337 -23.61 25.34 -3.89
C PHE A 337 -23.29 26.66 -3.18
N ASP A 338 -23.16 27.81 -3.88
CA ASP A 338 -22.99 29.13 -3.25
C ASP A 338 -24.05 29.39 -2.18
N ARG A 339 -25.26 28.91 -2.41
CA ARG A 339 -26.32 28.94 -1.39
C ARG A 339 -26.06 27.97 -0.23
N ILE A 340 -25.48 26.81 -0.49
CA ILE A 340 -25.18 25.81 0.53
C ILE A 340 -23.96 26.25 1.36
N ILE A 341 -22.94 26.85 0.73
CA ILE A 341 -21.75 27.41 1.41
C ILE A 341 -22.12 28.60 2.29
N SER A 342 -22.92 29.52 1.82
CA SER A 342 -23.43 30.63 2.63
C SER A 342 -24.29 30.17 3.80
N LEU A 343 -24.82 28.95 3.73
CA LEU A 343 -25.65 28.32 4.74
C LEU A 343 -24.85 27.53 5.76
N SER A 344 -23.70 26.94 5.38
CA SER A 344 -22.82 26.22 6.30
C SER A 344 -22.19 27.13 7.34
N SER A 345 -21.96 28.39 7.00
CA SER A 345 -21.51 29.44 7.93
C SER A 345 -22.61 29.95 8.88
N GLN A 346 -23.88 29.67 8.60
CA GLN A 346 -25.04 30.20 9.35
C GLN A 346 -25.92 29.18 10.05
N LYS A 347 -25.43 28.11 10.54
CA LYS A 347 -26.17 27.10 11.33
C LYS A 347 -27.01 26.10 10.53
N PHE A 348 -26.88 24.86 10.90
CA PHE A 348 -27.52 23.65 10.44
C PHE A 348 -29.05 23.67 10.29
N SER A 349 -29.74 24.58 10.94
CA SER A 349 -31.21 24.73 10.86
C SER A 349 -31.71 25.10 9.45
N ILE A 350 -30.82 25.52 8.56
CA ILE A 350 -31.19 25.98 7.22
C ILE A 350 -31.08 24.84 6.19
N LEU A 351 -30.25 23.84 6.42
CA LEU A 351 -30.18 22.64 5.56
C LEU A 351 -31.50 21.84 5.59
N ASN A 352 -32.27 21.93 6.68
CA ASN A 352 -33.58 21.34 6.79
C ASN A 352 -34.65 21.97 5.88
N ASN A 353 -34.44 23.19 5.36
CA ASN A 353 -35.36 23.86 4.47
C ASN A 353 -35.10 23.62 2.99
N PHE A 354 -33.95 23.01 2.65
CA PHE A 354 -33.70 22.51 1.30
C PHE A 354 -34.35 21.13 1.18
N LYS A 355 -35.40 21.06 0.40
CA LYS A 355 -35.98 19.79 -0.08
C LYS A 355 -35.02 19.08 -1.04
N LEU A 356 -33.85 18.74 -0.55
CA LEU A 356 -32.98 17.71 -1.14
C LEU A 356 -33.66 16.39 -0.83
N LYS A 357 -34.78 16.12 -1.51
CA LYS A 357 -35.67 14.95 -1.20
C LYS A 357 -34.94 13.61 -1.22
N ASP A 358 -33.75 13.53 -1.81
CA ASP A 358 -33.04 12.30 -2.10
C ASP A 358 -31.56 12.28 -1.62
N HIS A 359 -31.08 13.28 -0.83
CA HIS A 359 -29.70 13.37 -0.44
C HIS A 359 -29.50 13.52 1.06
N LYS A 360 -28.51 12.81 1.57
CA LYS A 360 -28.08 12.85 2.98
C LYS A 360 -26.78 13.66 3.08
N PHE A 361 -26.86 14.80 3.75
CA PHE A 361 -25.74 15.73 3.91
C PHE A 361 -25.14 15.60 5.32
N ILE A 362 -23.81 15.49 5.39
CA ILE A 362 -23.05 15.51 6.63
C ILE A 362 -21.96 16.58 6.50
N ALA A 363 -21.98 17.60 7.37
CA ALA A 363 -20.90 18.55 7.45
C ALA A 363 -19.80 18.01 8.37
N LEU A 364 -18.64 17.70 7.82
CA LEU A 364 -17.52 17.13 8.56
C LEU A 364 -17.00 18.07 9.64
N ASP A 365 -16.98 19.39 9.39
CA ASP A 365 -16.64 20.38 10.41
C ASP A 365 -17.52 20.27 11.63
N CYS A 366 -18.78 19.90 11.46
CA CYS A 366 -19.67 19.65 12.59
C CYS A 366 -19.33 18.37 13.34
N MET A 367 -18.80 17.35 12.67
CA MET A 367 -18.34 16.12 13.31
C MET A 367 -17.11 16.37 14.20
N PHE A 368 -16.22 17.28 13.81
CA PHE A 368 -15.04 17.66 14.60
C PHE A 368 -15.36 18.58 15.79
N PHE A 369 -16.41 19.38 15.69
CA PHE A 369 -16.86 20.25 16.81
C PHE A 369 -17.50 19.48 17.96
N LEU A 370 -17.83 18.22 17.79
CA LEU A 370 -18.59 17.43 18.76
C LEU A 370 -17.73 16.68 19.78
N GLU A 371 -16.42 16.78 19.68
CA GLU A 371 -15.51 16.44 20.77
C GLU A 371 -15.55 17.49 21.91
N ASP A 372 -16.16 18.66 21.68
CA ASP A 372 -16.34 19.68 22.71
C ASP A 372 -17.80 19.70 23.23
N PRO A 373 -18.07 19.19 24.45
CA PRO A 373 -19.42 19.14 25.04
C PRO A 373 -20.07 20.51 25.27
N SER A 374 -19.34 21.61 25.11
CA SER A 374 -19.85 22.96 25.28
C SER A 374 -20.59 23.51 24.08
N ILE A 375 -20.48 22.85 22.93
CA ILE A 375 -21.16 23.21 21.69
C ILE A 375 -22.40 22.35 21.52
N LYS A 376 -23.55 22.91 21.81
CA LYS A 376 -24.85 22.28 21.58
C LYS A 376 -25.46 22.68 20.23
N PRO A 377 -25.40 21.85 19.22
CA PRO A 377 -26.43 21.80 18.19
C PRO A 377 -27.38 20.63 18.50
N ASP A 378 -28.61 20.93 18.79
CA ASP A 378 -29.57 19.97 19.39
C ASP A 378 -29.85 18.70 18.57
N ASN A 379 -29.49 18.66 17.28
CA ASN A 379 -29.84 17.55 16.42
C ASN A 379 -28.66 16.70 15.91
N ILE A 380 -27.46 17.29 15.80
CA ILE A 380 -26.26 16.59 15.28
C ILE A 380 -25.62 15.71 16.34
N LEU A 381 -25.64 16.14 17.60
CA LEU A 381 -25.14 15.38 18.76
C LEU A 381 -25.74 13.96 18.82
N ASN A 382 -27.00 13.82 18.48
CA ASN A 382 -27.66 12.52 18.51
C ASN A 382 -27.22 11.64 17.34
N THR A 383 -27.00 12.20 16.14
CA THR A 383 -26.51 11.45 14.97
C THR A 383 -25.09 10.91 15.23
N ILE A 384 -24.24 11.69 15.89
CA ILE A 384 -22.85 11.33 16.17
C ILE A 384 -22.69 10.40 17.35
N LYS A 385 -23.52 10.51 18.37
CA LYS A 385 -23.58 9.46 19.42
C LYS A 385 -23.92 8.09 18.85
N TYR A 386 -24.61 8.02 17.74
CA TYR A 386 -24.85 6.78 17.01
C TYR A 386 -23.68 6.34 16.11
N LEU A 387 -22.72 7.23 15.88
CA LEU A 387 -21.50 6.96 15.11
C LEU A 387 -20.29 6.73 16.06
N ASP A 388 -20.51 6.30 17.29
CA ASP A 388 -19.50 6.08 18.34
C ASP A 388 -18.29 5.21 17.92
N ASN A 389 -18.37 4.53 16.79
CA ASN A 389 -17.25 3.81 16.18
C ASN A 389 -16.40 4.69 15.25
N MET A 390 -16.67 5.99 15.13
CA MET A 390 -15.95 6.93 14.26
C MET A 390 -14.74 7.58 14.95
N THR A 391 -14.25 7.04 16.05
CA THR A 391 -13.07 7.53 16.79
C THR A 391 -11.75 7.53 16.01
N THR A 392 -11.75 6.99 14.77
CA THR A 392 -10.58 6.93 13.90
C THR A 392 -10.43 8.11 12.93
N ILE A 393 -11.45 8.96 12.79
CA ILE A 393 -11.35 10.18 11.98
C ILE A 393 -11.07 11.35 12.91
N ASP A 394 -9.94 12.00 12.72
CA ASP A 394 -9.56 13.21 13.43
C ASP A 394 -9.40 14.41 12.48
N LYS A 395 -9.19 15.61 13.03
CA LYS A 395 -8.96 16.84 12.25
C LYS A 395 -7.73 16.80 11.35
N LYS A 396 -6.88 15.77 11.48
CA LYS A 396 -5.66 15.57 10.68
C LYS A 396 -5.85 14.50 9.61
N SER A 397 -7.00 13.84 9.58
CA SER A 397 -7.28 12.83 8.57
C SER A 397 -7.30 13.46 7.17
N SER A 398 -6.71 12.80 6.21
CA SER A 398 -6.77 13.21 4.81
C SER A 398 -8.18 12.98 4.24
N VAL A 399 -8.52 13.72 3.19
CA VAL A 399 -9.79 13.51 2.45
C VAL A 399 -9.96 12.06 2.01
N ASP A 400 -8.89 11.41 1.56
CA ASP A 400 -8.94 10.02 1.12
C ASP A 400 -9.25 9.05 2.27
N GLU A 401 -8.71 9.27 3.46
CA GLU A 401 -9.04 8.49 4.65
C GLU A 401 -10.50 8.64 5.04
N ILE A 402 -11.02 9.85 4.95
CA ILE A 402 -12.42 10.18 5.23
C ILE A 402 -13.34 9.50 4.20
N ILE A 403 -13.01 9.58 2.91
CA ILE A 403 -13.78 8.92 1.84
C ILE A 403 -13.77 7.41 2.05
N LEU A 404 -12.62 6.82 2.31
CA LEU A 404 -12.48 5.39 2.55
C LEU A 404 -13.30 4.93 3.77
N PHE A 405 -13.29 5.74 4.83
CA PHE A 405 -14.10 5.49 6.00
C PHE A 405 -15.60 5.51 5.67
N PHE A 406 -16.08 6.51 4.94
CA PHE A 406 -17.49 6.59 4.53
C PHE A 406 -17.88 5.43 3.62
N GLN A 407 -17.03 5.05 2.68
CA GLN A 407 -17.30 3.90 1.79
C GLN A 407 -17.37 2.58 2.58
N SER A 408 -16.42 2.36 3.49
CA SER A 408 -16.35 1.15 4.29
C SER A 408 -17.53 1.00 5.26
N ASN A 409 -18.09 2.12 5.71
CA ASN A 409 -19.20 2.15 6.67
C ASN A 409 -20.51 2.64 6.07
N PHE A 410 -20.60 2.75 4.74
CA PHE A 410 -21.70 3.40 4.04
C PHE A 410 -23.09 2.89 4.45
N LYS A 411 -23.28 1.58 4.44
CA LYS A 411 -24.57 0.96 4.80
C LYS A 411 -24.97 1.26 6.25
N PHE A 412 -23.99 1.21 7.16
CA PHE A 412 -24.20 1.49 8.57
C PHE A 412 -24.56 2.96 8.80
N ILE A 413 -23.77 3.88 8.25
CA ILE A 413 -23.99 5.32 8.36
C ILE A 413 -25.33 5.70 7.75
N ASN A 414 -25.65 5.18 6.58
CA ASN A 414 -26.90 5.43 5.88
C ASN A 414 -28.12 4.98 6.71
N LYS A 415 -28.05 3.77 7.26
CA LYS A 415 -29.10 3.25 8.15
C LYS A 415 -29.30 4.13 9.39
N LYS A 416 -28.20 4.61 10.00
CA LYS A 416 -28.26 5.48 11.17
C LYS A 416 -28.87 6.85 10.87
N ILE A 417 -28.52 7.44 9.73
CA ILE A 417 -29.14 8.70 9.28
C ILE A 417 -30.65 8.51 9.02
N GLU A 418 -31.06 7.37 8.45
CA GLU A 418 -32.48 7.05 8.26
C GLU A 418 -33.25 6.90 9.59
N GLU A 419 -32.66 6.18 10.54
CA GLU A 419 -33.21 6.04 11.89
C GLU A 419 -33.38 7.39 12.56
N PHE A 420 -32.36 8.26 12.46
CA PHE A 420 -32.39 9.62 12.98
C PHE A 420 -33.49 10.46 12.34
N ASN A 421 -33.59 10.49 11.01
CA ASN A 421 -34.60 11.26 10.28
C ASN A 421 -36.04 10.78 10.59
N LYS A 422 -36.23 9.48 10.85
CA LYS A 422 -37.55 8.93 11.28
C LYS A 422 -37.91 9.38 12.68
N ASN A 423 -36.95 9.50 13.58
CA ASN A 423 -37.17 9.81 14.99
C ASN A 423 -37.30 11.33 15.25
N THR A 424 -36.79 12.17 14.36
CA THR A 424 -36.79 13.63 14.51
C THR A 424 -38.00 14.32 13.84
N LYS A 425 -38.88 13.59 13.14
CA LYS A 425 -40.03 14.16 12.40
C LYS A 425 -39.67 15.38 11.52
N LEU A 426 -38.49 15.39 10.92
CA LEU A 426 -38.03 16.42 9.99
C LEU A 426 -38.36 16.01 8.54
#